data_681eae0dded3e06c96f3dbae2a48a297
#
_entry.id   681eae0dded3e06c96f3dbae2a48a297
#
_cell.length_a   1.000
_cell.length_b   1.000
_cell.length_c   1.000
_cell.angle_alpha   90.00
_cell.angle_beta   90.00
_cell.angle_gamma   90.00
#
_symmetry.space_group_name_H-M   'P 1'
#
loop_
_entity.id
_entity.type
_entity.pdbx_description
1 polymer ?
#
loop_
_entity_poly.entity_id
_entity_poly.type
_entity_poly.pdbx_seq_one_letter_code
_entity_poly.pdbx_strand_id
1 'polypeptide(L)'
;MAKMNYCIDAGSEYCPCSLAETHDCISCSQLNGKDCCDCMWNGVCIYHEFLMNGKKKKQSRQTYKGLILSRKNIGENLTTLKIETDEKLVKELNNIGSYVFIRSLDSISYFDTPMSIISTEEKNCINIAYQKIGVKTKTLDKTDELFIRGPYWNGVIGGEYLRKVYNSNCLIIARGIGQSNIIPIMRELK
;
A
#
# COMPACT_ATOMS: atom_id res chain seq x y z
N MET A 1 -15.28 13.19 -19.79
CA MET A 1 -13.87 12.78 -19.68
C MET A 1 -13.83 11.45 -18.95
N ALA A 2 -13.47 10.37 -19.63
CA ALA A 2 -13.33 9.05 -19.01
C ALA A 2 -12.21 9.13 -17.95
N LYS A 3 -12.50 8.72 -16.71
CA LYS A 3 -11.50 8.58 -15.66
C LYS A 3 -10.48 7.54 -16.15
N MET A 4 -9.25 8.00 -16.42
CA MET A 4 -8.14 7.10 -16.69
C MET A 4 -7.77 6.42 -15.38
N ASN A 5 -8.12 5.15 -15.25
CA ASN A 5 -7.72 4.35 -14.11
C ASN A 5 -6.30 3.82 -14.36
N TYR A 6 -5.31 4.59 -13.94
CA TYR A 6 -3.93 4.09 -13.94
C TYR A 6 -3.69 3.18 -12.73
N CYS A 7 -3.00 2.07 -13.00
CA CYS A 7 -2.42 1.29 -11.93
C CYS A 7 -1.30 2.09 -11.25
N ILE A 8 -1.30 2.16 -9.93
CA ILE A 8 -0.27 2.86 -9.17
C ILE A 8 1.11 2.22 -9.33
N ASP A 9 1.14 0.91 -9.62
CA ASP A 9 2.38 0.17 -9.84
C ASP A 9 2.86 0.26 -11.30
N ALA A 10 2.10 0.92 -12.20
CA ALA A 10 2.49 1.03 -13.61
C ALA A 10 3.89 1.61 -13.75
N GLY A 11 4.78 0.89 -14.44
CA GLY A 11 6.16 1.28 -14.64
C GLY A 11 7.08 1.17 -13.43
N SER A 12 6.61 0.70 -12.29
CA SER A 12 7.43 0.44 -11.10
C SER A 12 8.22 -0.87 -11.21
N GLU A 13 9.07 -1.14 -10.23
CA GLU A 13 9.78 -2.42 -10.11
C GLU A 13 8.86 -3.65 -9.96
N TYR A 14 7.59 -3.44 -9.59
CA TYR A 14 6.57 -4.48 -9.46
C TYR A 14 5.71 -4.66 -10.71
N CYS A 15 5.97 -3.88 -11.76
CA CYS A 15 5.27 -3.94 -13.04
C CYS A 15 6.22 -4.50 -14.13
N PRO A 16 5.77 -5.54 -14.89
CA PRO A 16 4.45 -6.20 -14.90
C PRO A 16 4.22 -7.14 -13.71
N CYS A 17 2.98 -7.20 -13.24
CA CYS A 17 2.54 -8.06 -12.13
C CYS A 17 1.72 -9.27 -12.64
N SER A 18 1.12 -10.05 -11.72
CA SER A 18 0.30 -11.22 -12.06
C SER A 18 -0.90 -10.89 -12.97
N LEU A 19 -1.44 -9.67 -12.93
CA LEU A 19 -2.50 -9.26 -13.84
C LEU A 19 -2.06 -9.22 -15.31
N ALA A 20 -0.76 -9.10 -15.58
CA ALA A 20 -0.22 -9.20 -16.94
C ALA A 20 -0.26 -10.64 -17.45
N GLU A 21 -0.04 -11.63 -16.56
CA GLU A 21 -0.08 -13.06 -16.93
C GLU A 21 -1.51 -13.56 -17.15
N THR A 22 -2.50 -12.96 -16.47
CA THR A 22 -3.93 -13.34 -16.56
C THR A 22 -4.72 -12.54 -17.58
N HIS A 23 -4.07 -11.60 -18.28
CA HIS A 23 -4.72 -10.66 -19.21
C HIS A 23 -5.73 -9.71 -18.56
N ASP A 24 -5.51 -9.35 -17.28
CA ASP A 24 -6.35 -8.44 -16.51
C ASP A 24 -5.66 -7.10 -16.22
N CYS A 25 -4.58 -6.75 -16.92
CA CYS A 25 -3.84 -5.52 -16.67
C CYS A 25 -4.70 -4.28 -16.90
N ILE A 26 -4.85 -3.44 -15.86
CA ILE A 26 -5.71 -2.24 -15.93
C ILE A 26 -5.07 -1.05 -16.66
N SER A 27 -3.76 -1.08 -16.91
CA SER A 27 -3.03 0.04 -17.55
C SER A 27 -2.53 -0.27 -18.94
N CYS A 28 -2.48 -1.53 -19.35
CA CYS A 28 -1.98 -1.93 -20.65
C CYS A 28 -3.07 -2.67 -21.41
N SER A 29 -3.53 -2.11 -22.52
CA SER A 29 -4.61 -2.69 -23.33
C SER A 29 -4.26 -4.07 -23.91
N GLN A 30 -3.03 -4.26 -24.38
CA GLN A 30 -2.59 -5.56 -24.91
C GLN A 30 -2.53 -6.63 -23.81
N LEU A 31 -2.08 -6.28 -22.59
CA LEU A 31 -2.12 -7.18 -21.43
C LEU A 31 -3.49 -7.22 -20.76
N ASN A 32 -4.48 -6.52 -21.31
CA ASN A 32 -5.90 -6.64 -20.99
C ASN A 32 -6.67 -7.43 -22.08
N GLY A 33 -5.95 -8.12 -22.97
CA GLY A 33 -6.54 -8.97 -24.01
C GLY A 33 -7.00 -8.25 -25.26
N LYS A 34 -6.63 -6.98 -25.49
CA LYS A 34 -6.92 -6.29 -26.75
C LYS A 34 -5.85 -6.57 -27.80
N ASP A 35 -6.26 -6.63 -29.07
CA ASP A 35 -5.37 -6.90 -30.20
C ASP A 35 -4.46 -5.72 -30.56
N CYS A 36 -4.84 -4.51 -30.17
CA CYS A 36 -4.07 -3.29 -30.48
C CYS A 36 -3.72 -2.49 -29.22
N CYS A 37 -2.65 -1.70 -29.32
CA CYS A 37 -2.25 -0.77 -28.28
C CYS A 37 -3.06 0.51 -28.35
N ASP A 38 -3.96 0.73 -27.41
CA ASP A 38 -4.76 1.94 -27.24
C ASP A 38 -4.63 2.55 -25.83
N CYS A 39 -3.55 2.18 -25.10
CA CYS A 39 -3.33 2.66 -23.75
C CYS A 39 -2.92 4.15 -23.72
N MET A 40 -3.28 4.82 -22.62
CA MET A 40 -2.91 6.22 -22.36
C MET A 40 -1.70 6.35 -21.43
N TRP A 41 -1.02 5.25 -21.15
CA TRP A 41 0.16 5.23 -20.29
C TRP A 41 1.36 5.89 -20.97
N ASN A 42 1.97 6.88 -20.32
CA ASN A 42 3.07 7.67 -20.85
C ASN A 42 4.46 7.28 -20.30
N GLY A 43 4.52 6.23 -19.48
CA GLY A 43 5.79 5.70 -18.96
C GLY A 43 6.40 4.61 -19.85
N VAL A 44 7.32 3.83 -19.29
CA VAL A 44 7.91 2.67 -19.96
C VAL A 44 6.81 1.70 -20.37
N CYS A 45 6.86 1.20 -21.60
CA CYS A 45 5.84 0.31 -22.15
C CYS A 45 5.74 -0.99 -21.32
N ILE A 46 4.61 -1.19 -20.63
CA ILE A 46 4.38 -2.35 -19.76
C ILE A 46 4.37 -3.66 -20.56
N TYR A 47 3.82 -3.65 -21.77
CA TYR A 47 3.82 -4.82 -22.67
C TYR A 47 5.24 -5.22 -23.07
N HIS A 48 6.07 -4.24 -23.43
CA HIS A 48 7.45 -4.48 -23.77
C HIS A 48 8.24 -5.06 -22.59
N GLU A 49 8.07 -4.49 -21.39
CA GLU A 49 8.67 -5.02 -20.16
C GLU A 49 8.24 -6.47 -19.89
N PHE A 50 6.97 -6.79 -20.14
CA PHE A 50 6.45 -8.15 -19.99
C PHE A 50 7.10 -9.13 -20.97
N LEU A 51 7.26 -8.73 -22.24
CA LEU A 51 7.94 -9.55 -23.25
C LEU A 51 9.41 -9.77 -22.89
N MET A 52 10.11 -8.69 -22.50
CA MET A 52 11.53 -8.77 -22.10
C MET A 52 11.75 -9.63 -20.86
N ASN A 53 10.75 -9.70 -19.97
CA ASN A 53 10.76 -10.58 -18.79
C ASN A 53 10.28 -12.02 -19.09
N GLY A 54 10.28 -12.42 -20.37
CA GLY A 54 9.89 -13.77 -20.79
C GLY A 54 8.41 -14.08 -20.62
N LYS A 55 7.54 -13.08 -20.76
CA LYS A 55 6.09 -13.15 -20.55
C LYS A 55 5.70 -13.59 -19.13
N LYS A 56 6.48 -13.17 -18.16
CA LYS A 56 6.27 -13.44 -16.74
C LYS A 56 6.21 -12.15 -15.96
N LYS A 57 5.52 -12.21 -14.82
CA LYS A 57 5.54 -11.12 -13.84
C LYS A 57 6.96 -10.90 -13.30
N LYS A 58 7.26 -9.67 -12.91
CA LYS A 58 8.43 -9.35 -12.11
C LYS A 58 8.29 -9.90 -10.69
N GLN A 59 9.32 -9.71 -9.86
CA GLN A 59 9.33 -10.24 -8.49
C GLN A 59 8.07 -9.80 -7.71
N SER A 60 7.54 -10.73 -6.91
CA SER A 60 6.49 -10.42 -5.95
C SER A 60 7.04 -9.51 -4.85
N ARG A 61 6.18 -8.69 -4.25
CA ARG A 61 6.52 -7.94 -3.04
C ARG A 61 7.06 -8.87 -1.98
N GLN A 62 8.14 -8.44 -1.35
CA GLN A 62 8.81 -9.22 -0.31
C GLN A 62 7.96 -9.28 0.95
N THR A 63 8.22 -10.31 1.76
CA THR A 63 7.67 -10.44 3.10
C THR A 63 8.81 -10.25 4.09
N TYR A 64 8.65 -9.27 4.95
CA TYR A 64 9.59 -8.91 6.01
C TYR A 64 9.07 -9.43 7.35
N LYS A 65 9.96 -9.54 8.32
CA LYS A 65 9.58 -9.69 9.72
C LYS A 65 9.43 -8.34 10.38
N GLY A 66 8.50 -8.23 11.32
CA GLY A 66 8.31 -7.06 12.15
C GLY A 66 8.19 -7.45 13.61
N LEU A 67 8.84 -6.68 14.50
CA LEU A 67 8.75 -6.81 15.94
C LEU A 67 7.88 -5.68 16.50
N ILE A 68 6.87 -5.99 17.29
CA ILE A 68 6.03 -4.99 17.93
C ILE A 68 6.78 -4.42 19.15
N LEU A 69 7.27 -3.18 19.01
CA LEU A 69 7.98 -2.47 20.08
C LEU A 69 7.01 -1.88 21.11
N SER A 70 5.85 -1.43 20.67
CA SER A 70 4.83 -0.94 21.57
C SER A 70 3.42 -1.14 21.02
N ARG A 71 2.50 -1.39 21.95
CA ARG A 71 1.06 -1.53 21.69
C ARG A 71 0.31 -0.62 22.64
N LYS A 72 -0.49 0.31 22.08
CA LYS A 72 -1.31 1.22 22.87
C LYS A 72 -2.77 1.07 22.48
N ASN A 73 -3.64 0.81 23.45
CA ASN A 73 -5.08 0.81 23.26
C ASN A 73 -5.61 2.23 23.47
N ILE A 74 -6.42 2.70 22.55
CA ILE A 74 -7.07 4.01 22.57
C ILE A 74 -8.58 3.77 22.61
N GLY A 75 -9.18 4.01 23.78
CA GLY A 75 -10.56 3.61 24.02
C GLY A 75 -10.75 2.09 23.98
N GLU A 76 -11.94 1.64 23.63
CA GLU A 76 -12.30 0.22 23.72
C GLU A 76 -11.79 -0.63 22.55
N ASN A 77 -11.74 -0.08 21.35
CA ASN A 77 -11.56 -0.88 20.13
C ASN A 77 -10.42 -0.44 19.23
N LEU A 78 -9.77 0.69 19.48
CA LEU A 78 -8.67 1.18 18.66
C LEU A 78 -7.32 0.80 19.28
N THR A 79 -6.44 0.25 18.48
CA THR A 79 -5.07 -0.09 18.89
C THR A 79 -4.08 0.55 17.93
N THR A 80 -3.02 1.14 18.45
CA THR A 80 -1.85 1.57 17.68
C THR A 80 -0.68 0.64 17.96
N LEU A 81 0.07 0.33 16.92
CA LEU A 81 1.30 -0.45 17.01
C LEU A 81 2.47 0.38 16.47
N LYS A 82 3.58 0.33 17.19
CA LYS A 82 4.90 0.70 16.68
C LYS A 82 5.65 -0.59 16.39
N ILE A 83 6.05 -0.77 15.14
CA ILE A 83 6.63 -2.00 14.64
C ILE A 83 8.02 -1.70 14.08
N GLU A 84 9.03 -2.38 14.57
CA GLU A 84 10.37 -2.40 14.00
C GLU A 84 10.42 -3.38 12.84
N THR A 85 11.01 -2.96 11.70
CA THR A 85 11.15 -3.77 10.49
C THR A 85 12.33 -3.27 9.65
N ASP A 86 12.49 -3.81 8.45
CA ASP A 86 13.58 -3.50 7.54
C ASP A 86 13.60 -2.01 7.12
N GLU A 87 14.77 -1.36 7.19
CA GLU A 87 14.94 0.06 6.87
C GLU A 87 14.58 0.39 5.41
N LYS A 88 14.84 -0.52 4.47
CA LYS A 88 14.48 -0.32 3.07
C LYS A 88 12.97 -0.25 2.92
N LEU A 89 12.23 -1.16 3.55
CA LEU A 89 10.77 -1.14 3.55
C LEU A 89 10.23 0.16 4.15
N VAL A 90 10.79 0.60 5.29
CA VAL A 90 10.36 1.84 5.95
C VAL A 90 10.53 3.05 5.04
N LYS A 91 11.66 3.17 4.32
CA LYS A 91 11.90 4.24 3.34
C LYS A 91 10.87 4.24 2.21
N GLU A 92 10.54 3.07 1.67
CA GLU A 92 9.57 2.91 0.60
C GLU A 92 8.14 3.22 1.06
N LEU A 93 7.84 3.06 2.34
CA LEU A 93 6.55 3.36 2.94
C LEU A 93 6.35 4.85 3.30
N ASN A 94 7.35 5.68 3.17
CA ASN A 94 7.27 7.12 3.47
C ASN A 94 6.59 7.92 2.34
N ASN A 95 5.47 7.42 1.85
CA ASN A 95 4.65 8.04 0.81
C ASN A 95 3.18 8.07 1.26
N ILE A 96 2.42 9.08 0.83
CA ILE A 96 0.98 9.14 1.11
C ILE A 96 0.28 7.93 0.49
N GLY A 97 -0.63 7.34 1.27
CA GLY A 97 -1.39 6.19 0.84
C GLY A 97 -0.61 4.89 0.87
N SER A 98 0.58 4.91 1.49
CA SER A 98 1.32 3.67 1.73
C SER A 98 0.60 2.78 2.72
N TYR A 99 0.60 1.48 2.43
CA TYR A 99 0.11 0.46 3.33
C TYR A 99 0.87 -0.84 3.16
N VAL A 100 0.70 -1.72 4.11
CA VAL A 100 1.25 -3.07 4.12
C VAL A 100 0.16 -4.08 4.46
N PHE A 101 0.37 -5.34 4.10
CA PHE A 101 -0.40 -6.44 4.68
C PHE A 101 0.38 -7.04 5.83
N ILE A 102 -0.28 -7.18 6.97
CA ILE A 102 0.31 -7.80 8.16
C ILE A 102 -0.47 -9.03 8.60
N ARG A 103 0.23 -9.97 9.21
CA ARG A 103 -0.34 -11.11 9.94
C ARG A 103 0.61 -11.57 11.03
N SER A 104 0.09 -12.33 12.01
CA SER A 104 0.94 -13.06 12.97
C SER A 104 1.82 -14.08 12.27
N LEU A 105 3.00 -14.38 12.80
CA LEU A 105 3.90 -15.42 12.25
C LEU A 105 3.23 -16.78 12.19
N ASP A 106 2.38 -17.13 13.17
CA ASP A 106 1.67 -18.40 13.25
C ASP A 106 0.47 -18.50 12.31
N SER A 107 0.16 -17.42 11.59
CA SER A 107 -1.02 -17.35 10.72
C SER A 107 -0.66 -17.60 9.26
N ILE A 108 -1.58 -18.26 8.54
CA ILE A 108 -1.48 -18.43 7.08
C ILE A 108 -1.81 -17.12 6.34
N SER A 109 -1.46 -17.03 5.06
CA SER A 109 -1.64 -15.81 4.24
C SER A 109 -3.10 -15.31 4.11
N TYR A 110 -4.08 -16.17 4.34
CA TYR A 110 -5.50 -15.78 4.42
C TYR A 110 -5.75 -14.69 5.48
N PHE A 111 -4.94 -14.65 6.55
CA PHE A 111 -5.02 -13.66 7.61
C PHE A 111 -4.32 -12.34 7.29
N ASP A 112 -3.68 -12.21 6.13
CA ASP A 112 -3.14 -10.93 5.68
C ASP A 112 -4.20 -9.83 5.79
N THR A 113 -3.87 -8.77 6.53
CA THR A 113 -4.77 -7.66 6.81
C THR A 113 -4.11 -6.36 6.36
N PRO A 114 -4.75 -5.57 5.47
CA PRO A 114 -4.19 -4.31 5.00
C PRO A 114 -4.18 -3.28 6.13
N MET A 115 -3.03 -2.62 6.31
CA MET A 115 -2.82 -1.59 7.34
C MET A 115 -2.16 -0.38 6.73
N SER A 116 -2.83 0.76 6.81
CA SER A 116 -2.28 2.05 6.39
C SER A 116 -1.15 2.48 7.32
N ILE A 117 -0.12 3.09 6.74
CA ILE A 117 0.99 3.65 7.49
C ILE A 117 0.62 5.03 8.00
N ILE A 118 0.72 5.24 9.31
CA ILE A 118 0.50 6.54 9.95
C ILE A 118 1.76 7.39 9.89
N SER A 119 2.91 6.78 10.19
CA SER A 119 4.20 7.46 10.17
C SER A 119 5.37 6.48 10.06
N THR A 120 6.50 7.03 9.57
CA THR A 120 7.80 6.36 9.40
C THR A 120 8.90 7.25 10.00
N GLU A 121 8.68 7.81 11.21
CA GLU A 121 9.55 8.82 11.81
C GLU A 121 10.94 8.29 12.20
N GLU A 122 11.04 7.00 12.49
CA GLU A 122 12.30 6.33 12.80
C GLU A 122 12.75 5.47 11.61
N LYS A 123 14.07 5.34 11.43
CA LYS A 123 14.65 4.66 10.25
C LYS A 123 14.17 3.24 10.01
N ASN A 124 13.83 2.52 11.08
CA ASN A 124 13.44 1.10 11.05
C ASN A 124 12.06 0.86 11.66
N CYS A 125 11.24 1.89 11.86
CA CYS A 125 9.94 1.76 12.52
C CYS A 125 8.80 2.28 11.66
N ILE A 126 7.69 1.56 11.67
CA ILE A 126 6.40 2.00 11.14
C ILE A 126 5.36 2.08 12.25
N ASN A 127 4.46 3.05 12.15
CA ASN A 127 3.32 3.19 13.04
C ASN A 127 2.02 2.90 12.25
N ILE A 128 1.18 2.06 12.82
CA ILE A 128 -0.13 1.70 12.27
C ILE A 128 -1.21 1.81 13.33
N ALA A 129 -2.47 1.92 12.90
CA ALA A 129 -3.62 1.78 13.79
C ALA A 129 -4.66 0.85 13.19
N TYR A 130 -5.37 0.13 14.03
CA TYR A 130 -6.46 -0.74 13.62
C TYR A 130 -7.56 -0.81 14.67
N GLN A 131 -8.76 -1.18 14.22
CA GLN A 131 -9.87 -1.50 15.09
C GLN A 131 -9.99 -3.01 15.29
N LYS A 132 -10.24 -3.44 16.53
CA LYS A 132 -10.41 -4.85 16.90
C LYS A 132 -11.83 -5.33 16.60
N ILE A 133 -12.19 -5.45 15.33
CA ILE A 133 -13.56 -5.81 14.92
C ILE A 133 -13.66 -7.29 14.54
N GLY A 134 -12.75 -7.77 13.71
CA GLY A 134 -12.81 -9.10 13.10
C GLY A 134 -11.80 -10.09 13.65
N VAL A 135 -11.91 -11.35 13.22
CA VAL A 135 -10.98 -12.42 13.59
C VAL A 135 -9.54 -12.05 13.25
N LYS A 136 -9.31 -11.49 12.06
CA LYS A 136 -7.97 -11.11 11.57
C LYS A 136 -7.28 -10.09 12.50
N THR A 137 -7.99 -9.08 12.96
CA THR A 137 -7.43 -8.05 13.85
C THR A 137 -7.28 -8.53 15.30
N LYS A 138 -8.12 -9.46 15.73
CA LYS A 138 -8.01 -10.09 17.06
C LYS A 138 -6.79 -10.99 17.21
N THR A 139 -6.33 -11.63 16.13
CA THR A 139 -5.11 -12.45 16.18
C THR A 139 -3.86 -11.60 16.40
N LEU A 140 -3.86 -10.33 15.96
CA LEU A 140 -2.73 -9.41 16.14
C LEU A 140 -2.49 -9.04 17.60
N ASP A 141 -3.50 -9.15 18.47
CA ASP A 141 -3.35 -8.85 19.90
C ASP A 141 -2.49 -9.86 20.67
N LYS A 142 -2.33 -11.05 20.13
CA LYS A 142 -1.70 -12.19 20.81
C LYS A 142 -0.26 -12.45 20.34
N THR A 143 0.27 -11.61 19.46
CA THR A 143 1.61 -11.81 18.89
C THR A 143 2.46 -10.57 19.09
N ASP A 144 3.76 -10.79 19.27
CA ASP A 144 4.77 -9.72 19.31
C ASP A 144 5.57 -9.68 18.00
N GLU A 145 5.44 -10.68 17.15
CA GLU A 145 6.11 -10.75 15.86
C GLU A 145 5.09 -10.88 14.71
N LEU A 146 5.40 -10.24 13.60
CA LEU A 146 4.53 -10.14 12.43
C LEU A 146 5.28 -10.52 11.16
N PHE A 147 4.55 -11.07 10.19
CA PHE A 147 4.90 -10.96 8.78
C PHE A 147 4.31 -9.68 8.20
N ILE A 148 5.15 -8.93 7.46
CA ILE A 148 4.80 -7.67 6.81
C ILE A 148 5.09 -7.84 5.32
N ARG A 149 4.06 -7.79 4.49
CA ARG A 149 4.19 -7.85 3.04
C ARG A 149 3.89 -6.49 2.42
N GLY A 150 4.84 -5.95 1.69
CA GLY A 150 4.75 -4.63 1.09
C GLY A 150 6.01 -4.23 0.33
N PRO A 151 6.11 -2.95 -0.05
CA PRO A 151 5.15 -1.86 0.14
C PRO A 151 3.99 -1.89 -0.85
N TYR A 152 2.92 -1.14 -0.54
CA TYR A 152 1.81 -0.82 -1.43
C TYR A 152 1.50 0.68 -1.32
N TRP A 153 1.12 1.36 -2.43
CA TRP A 153 0.99 2.83 -2.46
C TRP A 153 -0.36 3.35 -2.94
N ASN A 154 -1.33 2.48 -3.18
CA ASN A 154 -2.64 2.83 -3.70
C ASN A 154 -3.72 3.00 -2.61
N GLY A 155 -3.32 3.27 -1.38
CA GLY A 155 -4.26 3.46 -0.26
C GLY A 155 -5.03 4.77 -0.27
N VAL A 156 -4.66 5.72 -1.15
CA VAL A 156 -5.39 6.98 -1.34
C VAL A 156 -5.86 7.08 -2.79
N ILE A 157 -7.17 7.19 -3.00
CA ILE A 157 -7.77 7.43 -4.30
C ILE A 157 -7.77 8.93 -4.56
N GLY A 158 -7.23 9.35 -5.72
CA GLY A 158 -7.16 10.78 -6.08
C GLY A 158 -5.96 11.54 -5.50
N GLY A 159 -4.91 10.85 -5.05
CA GLY A 159 -3.68 11.47 -4.53
C GLY A 159 -3.01 12.45 -5.51
N GLU A 160 -3.21 12.29 -6.81
CA GLU A 160 -2.74 13.24 -7.83
C GLU A 160 -3.38 14.64 -7.70
N TYR A 161 -4.61 14.71 -7.20
CA TYR A 161 -5.29 15.98 -6.96
C TYR A 161 -4.73 16.68 -5.73
N LEU A 162 -4.35 15.94 -4.69
CA LEU A 162 -3.70 16.50 -3.50
C LEU A 162 -2.40 17.23 -3.86
N ARG A 163 -1.60 16.66 -4.76
CA ARG A 163 -0.33 17.26 -5.21
C ARG A 163 -0.50 18.51 -6.06
N LYS A 164 -1.70 18.76 -6.59
CA LYS A 164 -2.02 19.94 -7.43
C LYS A 164 -2.64 21.10 -6.64
N VAL A 165 -2.86 20.92 -5.35
CA VAL A 165 -3.46 21.95 -4.48
C VAL A 165 -2.36 22.90 -4.01
N TYR A 166 -2.27 24.09 -4.60
CA TYR A 166 -1.38 25.16 -4.18
C TYR A 166 -2.20 26.36 -3.68
N ASN A 167 -1.81 26.95 -2.54
CA ASN A 167 -2.41 28.16 -1.98
C ASN A 167 -3.95 28.12 -1.85
N SER A 168 -4.48 26.97 -1.45
CA SER A 168 -5.92 26.76 -1.32
C SER A 168 -6.27 26.26 0.08
N ASN A 169 -7.50 26.58 0.53
CA ASN A 169 -8.02 26.01 1.76
C ASN A 169 -8.45 24.56 1.53
N CYS A 170 -8.04 23.64 2.42
CA CYS A 170 -8.41 22.26 2.36
C CYS A 170 -9.28 21.87 3.57
N LEU A 171 -10.45 21.27 3.32
CA LEU A 171 -11.30 20.71 4.35
C LEU A 171 -11.10 19.18 4.40
N ILE A 172 -10.62 18.68 5.54
CA ILE A 172 -10.44 17.24 5.78
C ILE A 172 -11.55 16.75 6.69
N ILE A 173 -12.34 15.77 6.22
CA ILE A 173 -13.38 15.12 7.00
C ILE A 173 -13.00 13.65 7.20
N ALA A 174 -12.87 13.21 8.46
CA ALA A 174 -12.55 11.82 8.78
C ALA A 174 -13.30 11.33 10.03
N ARG A 175 -13.59 10.03 10.06
CA ARG A 175 -14.24 9.37 11.17
C ARG A 175 -13.59 8.02 11.48
N GLY A 176 -13.51 7.67 12.75
CA GLY A 176 -13.00 6.39 13.22
C GLY A 176 -11.58 6.13 12.77
N ILE A 177 -11.30 4.93 12.26
CA ILE A 177 -9.96 4.53 11.80
C ILE A 177 -9.48 5.36 10.59
N GLY A 178 -10.38 5.97 9.83
CA GLY A 178 -9.99 6.88 8.73
C GLY A 178 -9.18 8.09 9.19
N GLN A 179 -9.20 8.43 10.49
CA GLN A 179 -8.36 9.49 11.06
C GLN A 179 -6.87 9.15 10.99
N SER A 180 -6.49 7.89 10.96
CA SER A 180 -5.10 7.47 10.86
C SER A 180 -4.42 7.94 9.57
N ASN A 181 -5.17 8.07 8.48
CA ASN A 181 -4.67 8.51 7.18
C ASN A 181 -4.54 10.04 7.06
N ILE A 182 -5.11 10.81 8.00
CA ILE A 182 -5.02 12.27 7.98
C ILE A 182 -3.58 12.74 8.20
N ILE A 183 -2.86 12.10 9.09
CA ILE A 183 -1.50 12.54 9.50
C ILE A 183 -0.56 12.64 8.29
N PRO A 184 -0.38 11.58 7.46
CA PRO A 184 0.46 11.67 6.27
C PRO A 184 -0.10 12.68 5.24
N ILE A 185 -1.42 12.80 5.07
CA ILE A 185 -2.04 13.76 4.16
C ILE A 185 -1.76 15.21 4.61
N MET A 186 -1.91 15.52 5.90
CA MET A 186 -1.62 16.86 6.44
C MET A 186 -0.14 17.25 6.32
N ARG A 187 0.77 16.28 6.36
CA ARG A 187 2.21 16.54 6.15
C ARG A 187 2.52 16.94 4.72
N GLU A 188 1.83 16.37 3.75
CA GLU A 188 2.02 16.70 2.33
C GLU A 188 1.38 18.05 1.95
N LEU A 189 0.31 18.46 2.64
CA LEU A 189 -0.41 19.71 2.38
C LEU A 189 0.24 20.93 3.07
N LYS A 190 1.30 20.75 3.85
CA LYS A 190 2.10 21.83 4.46
C LYS A 190 3.24 22.26 3.55
#